data_a074d92d65ab184a5b3818885d4bcd84
#
_entry.id   a074d92d65ab184a5b3818885d4bcd84
#
_cell.length_a   1.000
_cell.length_b   1.000
_cell.length_c   1.000
_cell.angle_alpha   90.00
_cell.angle_beta   90.00
_cell.angle_gamma   90.00
#
_symmetry.space_group_name_H-M   'P 1'
#
loop_
_entity.id
_entity.type
_entity.pdbx_description
1 polymer ?
#
loop_
_entity_poly.entity_id
_entity_poly.type
_entity_poly.pdbx_seq_one_letter_code
_entity_poly.pdbx_strand_id
1 'polypeptide(L)'
;MVDATSDPKQVTRQDWIDWAEGTWTDIKQTDTLNVAEGRGEDDTKHICPLQLGLIRRLVKLYTNPGEIVFSPFAGVGSEGVSALKLGRRFYGCEIKNEYVAAAKKNLAKAERAYKTESKTLFAEE
;
A
#
# COMPACT_ATOMS: atom_id res chain seq x y z
N MET A 1 -28.65 9.66 -7.20
CA MET A 1 -28.12 8.69 -8.16
C MET A 1 -26.81 8.19 -7.62
N VAL A 2 -26.79 7.02 -7.03
CA VAL A 2 -25.56 6.37 -6.57
C VAL A 2 -24.94 5.77 -7.82
N ASP A 3 -23.79 6.28 -8.22
CA ASP A 3 -23.04 5.70 -9.34
C ASP A 3 -22.52 4.32 -8.90
N ALA A 4 -23.18 3.26 -9.36
CA ALA A 4 -22.92 1.88 -8.97
C ALA A 4 -21.61 1.31 -9.57
N THR A 5 -20.77 2.16 -10.15
CA THR A 5 -19.56 1.76 -10.89
C THR A 5 -18.26 2.28 -10.32
N SER A 6 -18.25 2.81 -9.08
CA SER A 6 -16.99 3.29 -8.51
C SER A 6 -16.13 2.09 -8.08
N ASP A 7 -15.16 1.73 -8.90
CA ASP A 7 -14.09 0.82 -8.52
C ASP A 7 -13.46 1.31 -7.20
N PRO A 8 -13.50 0.53 -6.10
CA PRO A 8 -12.97 0.94 -4.80
C PRO A 8 -11.46 1.22 -4.82
N LYS A 9 -10.80 0.89 -5.92
CA LYS A 9 -9.38 1.17 -6.16
C LYS A 9 -9.12 2.55 -6.76
N GLN A 10 -10.19 3.27 -7.13
CA GLN A 10 -10.11 4.63 -7.65
C GLN A 10 -10.57 5.64 -6.61
N VAL A 11 -10.26 6.92 -6.85
CA VAL A 11 -10.72 8.05 -6.03
C VAL A 11 -12.17 8.33 -6.36
N THR A 12 -13.03 8.29 -5.35
CA THR A 12 -14.43 8.70 -5.47
C THR A 12 -14.54 10.22 -5.31
N ARG A 13 -15.72 10.78 -5.66
CA ARG A 13 -16.02 12.19 -5.38
C ARG A 13 -15.93 12.51 -3.88
N GLN A 14 -16.37 11.60 -3.01
CA GLN A 14 -16.31 11.79 -1.56
C GLN A 14 -14.86 11.76 -1.07
N ASP A 15 -14.03 10.81 -1.57
CA ASP A 15 -12.59 10.81 -1.28
C ASP A 15 -11.96 12.16 -1.63
N TRP A 16 -12.30 12.74 -2.79
CA TRP A 16 -11.81 14.06 -3.21
C TRP A 16 -12.19 15.17 -2.23
N ILE A 17 -13.45 15.19 -1.77
CA ILE A 17 -13.95 16.18 -0.80
C ILE A 17 -13.17 16.03 0.51
N ASP A 18 -13.07 14.80 1.02
CA ASP A 18 -12.46 14.51 2.31
C ASP A 18 -10.93 14.71 2.30
N TRP A 19 -10.27 14.50 1.16
CA TRP A 19 -8.81 14.59 1.05
C TRP A 19 -8.31 15.92 0.45
N ALA A 20 -9.19 16.82 0.03
CA ALA A 20 -8.84 18.15 -0.45
C ALA A 20 -8.37 19.10 0.67
N GLU A 21 -8.50 18.69 1.93
CA GLU A 21 -8.01 19.45 3.08
C GLU A 21 -6.48 19.53 3.09
N GLY A 22 -5.95 20.67 3.50
CA GLY A 22 -4.51 20.91 3.55
C GLY A 22 -3.76 20.11 4.61
N THR A 23 -4.49 19.50 5.57
CA THR A 23 -3.92 18.70 6.66
C THR A 23 -4.82 17.51 6.95
N TRP A 24 -4.27 16.31 6.93
CA TRP A 24 -4.99 15.09 7.28
C TRP A 24 -4.76 14.70 8.73
N THR A 25 -5.79 14.73 9.55
CA THR A 25 -5.74 14.46 10.99
C THR A 25 -6.21 13.04 11.36
N ASP A 26 -6.75 12.29 10.40
CA ASP A 26 -7.37 10.99 10.58
C ASP A 26 -6.48 9.78 10.21
N ILE A 27 -5.20 10.03 9.94
CA ILE A 27 -4.24 8.95 9.67
C ILE A 27 -3.87 8.25 10.98
N LYS A 28 -4.17 6.96 11.09
CA LYS A 28 -3.79 6.14 12.25
C LYS A 28 -2.31 5.89 12.28
N GLN A 29 -1.63 6.33 13.34
CA GLN A 29 -0.18 6.13 13.53
C GLN A 29 0.22 4.65 13.59
N THR A 30 -0.66 3.78 14.08
CA THR A 30 -0.42 2.34 14.25
C THR A 30 -0.75 1.50 13.02
N ASP A 31 -1.33 2.08 11.95
CA ASP A 31 -1.62 1.38 10.69
C ASP A 31 -0.34 1.23 9.84
N THR A 32 0.56 0.38 10.30
CA THR A 32 1.87 0.14 9.69
C THR A 32 2.13 -1.35 9.50
N LEU A 33 3.07 -1.70 8.60
CA LEU A 33 3.58 -3.06 8.53
C LEU A 33 4.42 -3.39 9.77
N ASN A 34 4.39 -4.66 10.17
CA ASN A 34 5.28 -5.15 11.21
C ASN A 34 6.72 -5.20 10.70
N VAL A 35 7.60 -4.46 11.36
CA VAL A 35 9.04 -4.41 11.02
C VAL A 35 9.89 -5.41 11.83
N ALA A 36 9.30 -6.12 12.79
CA ALA A 36 10.05 -7.02 13.66
C ALA A 36 10.78 -8.14 12.90
N GLU A 37 10.23 -8.60 11.77
CA GLU A 37 10.84 -9.62 10.93
C GLU A 37 12.04 -9.14 10.10
N GLY A 38 12.22 -7.82 9.96
CA GLY A 38 13.34 -7.21 9.20
C GLY A 38 14.45 -6.66 10.08
N ARG A 39 14.32 -6.73 11.40
CA ARG A 39 15.35 -6.21 12.34
C ARG A 39 16.49 -7.21 12.48
N GLY A 40 17.71 -6.77 12.14
CA GLY A 40 18.94 -7.42 12.58
C GLY A 40 19.23 -7.08 14.07
N GLU A 41 20.10 -7.85 14.72
CA GLU A 41 20.47 -7.65 16.13
C GLU A 41 21.06 -6.26 16.41
N ASP A 42 21.68 -5.63 15.41
CA ASP A 42 22.32 -4.30 15.49
C ASP A 42 21.42 -3.14 14.98
N ASP A 43 20.18 -3.41 14.59
CA ASP A 43 19.29 -2.37 14.06
C ASP A 43 18.79 -1.47 15.20
N THR A 44 19.29 -0.25 15.19
CA THR A 44 18.78 0.83 16.02
C THR A 44 17.28 1.01 15.81
N LYS A 45 16.57 1.35 16.89
CA LYS A 45 15.10 1.52 17.01
C LYS A 45 14.47 2.57 16.06
N HIS A 46 15.17 2.96 14.99
CA HIS A 46 14.81 4.09 14.13
C HIS A 46 13.97 3.74 12.87
N ILE A 47 13.49 2.50 12.76
CA ILE A 47 12.62 2.16 11.63
C ILE A 47 11.20 2.56 11.99
N CYS A 48 10.77 3.65 11.40
CA CYS A 48 9.36 4.06 11.42
C CYS A 48 8.75 3.74 10.06
N PRO A 49 8.03 2.62 9.92
CA PRO A 49 7.32 2.33 8.68
C PRO A 49 6.24 3.40 8.45
N LEU A 50 6.08 3.80 7.20
CA LEU A 50 5.05 4.75 6.82
C LEU A 50 3.66 4.14 7.00
N GLN A 51 2.70 4.96 7.42
CA GLN A 51 1.33 4.53 7.65
C GLN A 51 0.66 4.10 6.34
N LEU A 52 0.07 2.92 6.35
CA LEU A 52 -0.60 2.35 5.18
C LEU A 52 -1.78 3.20 4.70
N GLY A 53 -2.51 3.82 5.63
CA GLY A 53 -3.59 4.75 5.31
C GLY A 53 -3.13 5.95 4.50
N LEU A 54 -2.01 6.55 4.86
CA LEU A 54 -1.39 7.65 4.11
C LEU A 54 -0.97 7.19 2.71
N ILE A 55 -0.27 6.05 2.63
CA ILE A 55 0.20 5.52 1.35
C ILE A 55 -0.99 5.23 0.42
N ARG A 56 -2.06 4.59 0.92
CA ARG A 56 -3.27 4.30 0.14
C ARG A 56 -3.88 5.56 -0.48
N ARG A 57 -3.97 6.66 0.28
CA ARG A 57 -4.45 7.95 -0.26
C ARG A 57 -3.57 8.46 -1.38
N LEU A 58 -2.27 8.51 -1.17
CA LEU A 58 -1.33 8.99 -2.17
C LEU A 58 -1.36 8.13 -3.44
N VAL A 59 -1.38 6.79 -3.30
CA VAL A 59 -1.49 5.89 -4.44
C VAL A 59 -2.77 6.11 -5.22
N LYS A 60 -3.92 6.26 -4.56
CA LYS A 60 -5.19 6.56 -5.22
C LYS A 60 -5.20 7.92 -5.90
N LEU A 61 -4.68 8.97 -5.25
CA LEU A 61 -4.69 10.34 -5.78
C LEU A 61 -3.78 10.51 -7.00
N TYR A 62 -2.65 9.83 -7.04
CA TYR A 62 -1.59 10.11 -8.03
C TYR A 62 -1.35 8.99 -9.03
N THR A 63 -2.10 7.87 -8.96
CA THR A 63 -1.97 6.76 -9.90
C THR A 63 -3.32 6.15 -10.27
N ASN A 64 -3.35 5.50 -11.45
CA ASN A 64 -4.48 4.69 -11.89
C ASN A 64 -4.18 3.19 -11.69
N PRO A 65 -5.23 2.31 -11.61
CA PRO A 65 -5.03 0.86 -11.63
C PRO A 65 -4.14 0.42 -12.81
N GLY A 66 -3.21 -0.50 -12.55
CA GLY A 66 -2.25 -0.99 -13.54
C GLY A 66 -0.99 -0.15 -13.70
N GLU A 67 -0.94 1.08 -13.18
CA GLU A 67 0.27 1.91 -13.20
C GLU A 67 1.33 1.43 -12.21
N ILE A 68 2.55 1.96 -12.34
CA ILE A 68 3.68 1.61 -11.49
C ILE A 68 3.83 2.62 -10.37
N VAL A 69 3.90 2.13 -9.14
CA VAL A 69 4.37 2.87 -7.97
C VAL A 69 5.84 2.53 -7.76
N PHE A 70 6.69 3.54 -7.71
CA PHE A 70 8.12 3.38 -7.51
C PHE A 70 8.53 3.94 -6.14
N SER A 71 9.32 3.16 -5.39
CA SER A 71 9.95 3.62 -4.15
C SER A 71 11.46 3.42 -4.22
N PRO A 72 12.27 4.49 -4.12
CA PRO A 72 13.73 4.38 -4.06
C PRO A 72 14.23 3.87 -2.70
N PHE A 73 13.36 3.83 -1.68
CA PHE A 73 13.65 3.42 -0.31
C PHE A 73 12.54 2.48 0.18
N ALA A 74 12.45 1.29 -0.42
CA ALA A 74 11.31 0.39 -0.22
C ALA A 74 11.17 -0.16 1.21
N GLY A 75 12.26 -0.22 1.98
CA GLY A 75 12.24 -0.77 3.33
C GLY A 75 11.61 -2.16 3.39
N VAL A 76 10.63 -2.32 4.25
CA VAL A 76 9.84 -3.57 4.38
C VAL A 76 8.68 -3.66 3.38
N GLY A 77 8.56 -2.72 2.44
CA GLY A 77 7.64 -2.76 1.31
C GLY A 77 6.26 -2.17 1.58
N SER A 78 6.10 -1.19 2.45
CA SER A 78 4.80 -0.58 2.79
C SER A 78 4.10 0.01 1.56
N GLU A 79 4.83 0.75 0.73
CA GLU A 79 4.32 1.33 -0.52
C GLU A 79 3.89 0.23 -1.50
N GLY A 80 4.71 -0.81 -1.61
CA GLY A 80 4.43 -1.93 -2.49
C GLY A 80 3.20 -2.73 -2.08
N VAL A 81 3.04 -3.01 -0.79
CA VAL A 81 1.85 -3.68 -0.24
C VAL A 81 0.58 -2.88 -0.56
N SER A 82 0.62 -1.56 -0.35
CA SER A 82 -0.52 -0.69 -0.65
C SER A 82 -0.80 -0.61 -2.15
N ALA A 83 0.24 -0.49 -2.98
CA ALA A 83 0.11 -0.47 -4.43
C ALA A 83 -0.54 -1.75 -4.97
N LEU A 84 -0.03 -2.91 -4.58
CA LEU A 84 -0.54 -4.22 -5.02
C LEU A 84 -2.00 -4.44 -4.60
N LYS A 85 -2.36 -4.11 -3.36
CA LYS A 85 -3.75 -4.20 -2.88
C LYS A 85 -4.73 -3.32 -3.67
N LEU A 86 -4.24 -2.21 -4.20
CA LEU A 86 -5.03 -1.29 -5.03
C LEU A 86 -4.93 -1.60 -6.54
N GLY A 87 -4.35 -2.73 -6.94
CA GLY A 87 -4.24 -3.13 -8.34
C GLY A 87 -3.19 -2.35 -9.13
N ARG A 88 -2.24 -1.70 -8.45
CA ARG A 88 -1.07 -1.08 -9.10
C ARG A 88 0.07 -2.09 -9.14
N ARG A 89 1.06 -1.83 -9.99
CA ARG A 89 2.34 -2.53 -9.98
C ARG A 89 3.32 -1.81 -9.06
N PHE A 90 4.30 -2.54 -8.55
CA PHE A 90 5.30 -1.95 -7.66
C PHE A 90 6.72 -2.26 -8.15
N TYR A 91 7.57 -1.25 -8.07
CA TYR A 91 9.01 -1.37 -8.24
C TYR A 91 9.71 -0.62 -7.11
N GLY A 92 10.67 -1.26 -6.44
CA GLY A 92 11.36 -0.66 -5.31
C GLY A 92 12.83 -1.00 -5.23
N CYS A 93 13.61 -0.09 -4.64
CA CYS A 93 15.02 -0.29 -4.33
C CYS A 93 15.19 -0.34 -2.81
N GLU A 94 16.03 -1.25 -2.33
CA GLU A 94 16.42 -1.35 -0.92
C GLU A 94 17.85 -1.90 -0.84
N ILE A 95 18.66 -1.32 0.06
CA ILE A 95 20.06 -1.68 0.20
C ILE A 95 20.23 -2.84 1.22
N LYS A 96 19.41 -2.86 2.28
CA LYS A 96 19.51 -3.86 3.33
C LYS A 96 18.86 -5.18 2.92
N ASN A 97 19.64 -6.25 2.87
CA ASN A 97 19.16 -7.58 2.46
C ASN A 97 18.03 -8.11 3.35
N GLU A 98 18.07 -7.83 4.65
CA GLU A 98 17.04 -8.22 5.62
C GLU A 98 15.70 -7.57 5.28
N TYR A 99 15.72 -6.28 4.90
CA TYR A 99 14.52 -5.56 4.49
C TYR A 99 14.01 -6.04 3.14
N VAL A 100 14.91 -6.33 2.20
CA VAL A 100 14.53 -6.94 0.92
C VAL A 100 13.81 -8.27 1.15
N ALA A 101 14.31 -9.11 2.06
CA ALA A 101 13.68 -10.39 2.39
C ALA A 101 12.29 -10.20 3.02
N ALA A 102 12.15 -9.26 3.96
CA ALA A 102 10.87 -8.91 4.58
C ALA A 102 9.89 -8.32 3.56
N ALA A 103 10.36 -7.40 2.71
CA ALA A 103 9.55 -6.82 1.64
C ALA A 103 9.02 -7.88 0.68
N LYS A 104 9.85 -8.81 0.22
CA LYS A 104 9.41 -9.91 -0.65
C LYS A 104 8.29 -10.75 -0.03
N LYS A 105 8.37 -11.08 1.27
CA LYS A 105 7.30 -11.79 1.99
C LYS A 105 6.00 -10.97 2.04
N ASN A 106 6.11 -9.69 2.38
CA ASN A 106 4.96 -8.79 2.49
C ASN A 106 4.27 -8.59 1.14
N LEU A 107 5.05 -8.37 0.08
CA LEU A 107 4.55 -8.21 -1.28
C LEU A 107 3.86 -9.49 -1.79
N ALA A 108 4.47 -10.66 -1.58
CA ALA A 108 3.88 -11.94 -1.98
C ALA A 108 2.55 -12.21 -1.25
N LYS A 109 2.43 -11.80 0.03
CA LYS A 109 1.17 -11.89 0.78
C LYS A 109 0.11 -10.95 0.21
N ALA A 110 0.48 -9.72 -0.11
CA ALA A 110 -0.43 -8.73 -0.69
C ALA A 110 -0.92 -9.15 -2.08
N GLU A 111 -0.04 -9.69 -2.92
CA GLU A 111 -0.39 -10.18 -4.25
C GLU A 111 -1.36 -11.36 -4.19
N ARG A 112 -1.15 -12.30 -3.27
CA ARG A 112 -2.07 -13.43 -3.07
C ARG A 112 -3.45 -12.96 -2.62
N ALA A 113 -3.52 -12.03 -1.67
CA ALA A 113 -4.78 -11.47 -1.21
C ALA A 113 -5.53 -10.79 -2.37
N TYR A 114 -4.87 -9.98 -3.17
CA TYR A 114 -5.46 -9.33 -4.33
C TYR A 114 -6.03 -10.33 -5.36
N LYS A 115 -5.27 -11.39 -5.67
CA LYS A 115 -5.71 -12.44 -6.60
C LYS A 115 -6.92 -13.20 -6.07
N THR A 116 -7.01 -13.42 -4.76
CA THR A 116 -8.16 -14.09 -4.12
C THR A 116 -9.41 -13.22 -4.20
N GLU A 117 -9.31 -11.95 -3.82
CA GLU A 117 -10.42 -10.99 -3.90
C GLU A 117 -10.93 -10.83 -5.33
N SER A 118 -10.03 -10.73 -6.31
CA SER A 118 -10.41 -10.62 -7.73
C SER A 118 -11.15 -11.86 -8.21
N LYS A 119 -10.75 -13.07 -7.81
CA LYS A 119 -11.44 -14.30 -8.20
C LYS A 119 -12.84 -14.40 -7.59
N THR A 120 -13.03 -13.95 -6.35
CA THR A 120 -14.34 -13.99 -5.69
C THR A 120 -15.33 -13.06 -6.38
N LEU A 121 -14.90 -11.90 -6.84
CA LEU A 121 -15.74 -10.95 -7.57
C LEU A 121 -16.23 -11.47 -8.94
N PHE A 122 -15.47 -12.35 -9.59
CA PHE A 122 -15.85 -12.96 -10.87
C PHE A 122 -16.53 -14.32 -10.73
N ALA A 123 -16.65 -14.88 -9.53
CA ALA A 123 -17.32 -16.17 -9.29
C ALA A 123 -18.82 -16.03 -8.95
N GLU A 124 -19.32 -14.81 -8.81
CA GLU A 124 -20.73 -14.51 -8.52
C GLU A 124 -21.56 -14.15 -9.80
N GLU A 125 -20.98 -14.32 -10.97
CA GLU A 125 -21.67 -14.31 -12.27
C GLU A 125 -21.89 -15.75 -12.79
#